data_ced4130c16bbfc5525da7dbe3ea2f800
#
_entry.id   ced4130c16bbfc5525da7dbe3ea2f800
#
_cell.length_a   1.000
_cell.length_b   1.000
_cell.length_c   1.000
_cell.angle_alpha   90.00
_cell.angle_beta   90.00
_cell.angle_gamma   90.00
#
_symmetry.space_group_name_H-M   'P 1'
#
loop_
_entity.id
_entity.type
_entity.pdbx_description
1 polymer ?
#
loop_
_entity_poly.entity_id
_entity_poly.type
_entity_poly.pdbx_seq_one_letter_code
_entity_poly.pdbx_strand_id
1 'polypeptide(L)' 'MIGAESAVHKRLIEYVVRQLGTGREMAAVLDDPYVTNRSTHMDRRALLEEPDVIAASGAELAHLRAQLEALIGG' A
#
# COMPACT_ATOMS: atom_id res chain seq x y z
N MET A 1 13.83 -17.50 -15.78
CA MET A 1 12.69 -16.72 -16.24
C MET A 1 11.91 -16.16 -15.07
N ILE A 2 11.46 -14.98 -15.23
CA ILE A 2 10.90 -14.17 -14.16
C ILE A 2 9.37 -14.25 -14.01
N GLY A 3 8.72 -15.01 -14.85
CA GLY A 3 7.27 -14.97 -14.95
C GLY A 3 6.49 -15.20 -13.67
N ALA A 4 6.80 -16.27 -12.94
CA ALA A 4 6.04 -16.62 -11.73
C ALA A 4 6.24 -15.60 -10.61
N GLU A 5 7.49 -15.18 -10.38
CA GLU A 5 7.79 -14.19 -9.36
C GLU A 5 7.17 -12.84 -9.68
N SER A 6 7.21 -12.45 -10.96
CA SER A 6 6.61 -11.21 -11.42
C SER A 6 5.11 -11.20 -11.20
N ALA A 7 4.44 -12.33 -11.44
CA ALA A 7 3.01 -12.43 -11.25
C ALA A 7 2.62 -12.31 -9.77
N VAL A 8 3.35 -12.97 -8.88
CA VAL A 8 3.10 -12.89 -7.44
C VAL A 8 3.33 -11.47 -6.94
N HIS A 9 4.44 -10.87 -7.34
CA HIS A 9 4.77 -9.51 -6.94
C HIS A 9 3.71 -8.52 -7.43
N LYS A 10 3.28 -8.66 -8.67
CA LYS A 10 2.25 -7.80 -9.23
C LYS A 10 0.93 -7.92 -8.47
N ARG A 11 0.55 -9.13 -8.09
CA ARG A 11 -0.67 -9.35 -7.32
C ARG A 11 -0.59 -8.72 -5.95
N LEU A 12 0.58 -8.76 -5.31
CA LEU A 12 0.80 -8.11 -4.03
C LEU A 12 0.66 -6.59 -4.17
N ILE A 13 1.23 -6.03 -5.21
CA ILE A 13 1.10 -4.59 -5.48
C ILE A 13 -0.36 -4.22 -5.65
N GLU A 14 -1.10 -4.97 -6.45
CA GLU A 14 -2.51 -4.71 -6.69
C GLU A 14 -3.33 -4.80 -5.40
N TYR A 15 -3.05 -5.80 -4.56
CA TYR A 15 -3.73 -5.96 -3.29
C TYR A 15 -3.45 -4.77 -2.36
N VAL A 16 -2.19 -4.40 -2.23
CA VAL A 16 -1.79 -3.29 -1.36
C VAL A 16 -2.43 -1.99 -1.82
N VAL A 17 -2.37 -1.71 -3.12
CA VAL A 17 -2.97 -0.50 -3.70
C VAL A 17 -4.47 -0.47 -3.42
N ARG A 18 -5.16 -1.59 -3.60
CA ARG A 18 -6.59 -1.69 -3.36
C ARG A 18 -6.92 -1.43 -1.89
N GLN A 19 -6.16 -2.03 -0.97
CA GLN A 19 -6.40 -1.86 0.46
C GLN A 19 -6.15 -0.42 0.89
N LEU A 20 -5.11 0.21 0.38
CA LEU A 20 -4.86 1.62 0.66
C LEU A 20 -5.98 2.50 0.13
N GLY A 21 -6.55 2.13 -1.01
CA GLY A 21 -7.68 2.84 -1.59
C GLY A 21 -8.96 2.75 -0.76
N THR A 22 -9.07 1.74 0.09
CA THR A 22 -10.22 1.61 1.00
C THR A 22 -10.05 2.39 2.29
N GLY A 23 -8.92 3.06 2.46
CA GLY A 23 -8.64 3.86 3.65
C GLY A 23 -7.82 3.17 4.72
N ARG A 24 -7.32 1.95 4.45
CA ARG A 24 -6.46 1.26 5.40
C ARG A 24 -5.09 1.92 5.45
N GLU A 25 -4.48 1.92 6.62
CA GLU A 25 -3.15 2.45 6.81
C GLU A 25 -2.10 1.51 6.21
N MET A 26 -1.00 2.08 5.70
CA MET A 26 0.09 1.31 5.12
C MET A 26 0.62 0.24 6.07
N ALA A 27 0.83 0.60 7.34
CA ALA A 27 1.35 -0.33 8.33
C ALA A 27 0.40 -1.53 8.52
N ALA A 28 -0.89 -1.26 8.56
CA ALA A 28 -1.90 -2.31 8.71
C ALA A 28 -1.93 -3.24 7.50
N VAL A 29 -1.81 -2.66 6.30
CA VAL A 29 -1.81 -3.45 5.07
C VAL A 29 -0.58 -4.35 5.00
N LEU A 30 0.58 -3.83 5.37
CA LEU A 30 1.82 -4.61 5.35
C LEU A 30 1.83 -5.72 6.40
N ASP A 31 1.07 -5.57 7.48
CA ASP A 31 0.92 -6.60 8.50
C ASP A 31 -0.20 -7.59 8.18
N ASP A 32 -0.96 -7.35 7.13
CA ASP A 32 -2.04 -8.24 6.72
C ASP A 32 -1.48 -9.63 6.43
N PRO A 33 -2.13 -10.70 6.92
CA PRO A 33 -1.67 -12.07 6.66
C PRO A 33 -1.54 -12.40 5.18
N TYR A 34 -2.38 -11.81 4.34
CA TYR A 34 -2.26 -12.00 2.89
C TYR A 34 -0.89 -11.56 2.39
N VAL A 35 -0.41 -10.42 2.89
CA VAL A 35 0.88 -9.88 2.49
C VAL A 35 2.03 -10.63 3.17
N THR A 36 1.94 -10.85 4.49
CA THR A 36 3.02 -11.48 5.25
C THR A 36 3.24 -12.94 4.85
N ASN A 37 2.18 -13.65 4.47
CA ASN A 37 2.29 -15.04 4.06
C ASN A 37 2.83 -15.21 2.64
N ARG A 38 2.77 -14.17 1.83
CA ARG A 38 3.16 -14.22 0.41
C ARG A 38 4.42 -13.42 0.11
N SER A 39 5.01 -12.80 1.10
CA SER A 39 6.17 -11.95 0.89
C SER A 39 7.18 -12.13 2.00
N THR A 40 8.45 -11.97 1.65
CA THR A 40 9.52 -11.92 2.63
C THR A 40 9.61 -10.48 3.15
N HIS A 41 10.45 -10.29 4.15
CA HIS A 41 10.74 -8.97 4.69
C HIS A 41 11.28 -8.03 3.59
N MET A 42 12.13 -8.57 2.73
CA MET A 42 12.70 -7.80 1.61
C MET A 42 11.64 -7.46 0.56
N ASP A 43 10.71 -8.37 0.32
CA ASP A 43 9.62 -8.13 -0.62
C ASP A 43 8.72 -6.98 -0.15
N ARG A 44 8.42 -6.95 1.14
CA ARG A 44 7.61 -5.87 1.71
C ARG A 44 8.32 -4.53 1.60
N ARG A 45 9.62 -4.54 1.80
CA ARG A 45 10.42 -3.33 1.64
C ARG A 45 10.41 -2.84 0.20
N ALA A 46 10.49 -3.76 -0.75
CA ALA A 46 10.41 -3.44 -2.17
C ALA A 46 9.04 -2.86 -2.54
N LEU A 47 7.98 -3.33 -1.90
CA LEU A 47 6.64 -2.78 -2.13
C LEU A 47 6.58 -1.29 -1.79
N LEU A 48 7.29 -0.86 -0.77
CA LEU A 48 7.32 0.55 -0.38
C LEU A 48 7.98 1.45 -1.42
N GLU A 49 8.75 0.87 -2.33
CA GLU A 49 9.42 1.61 -3.40
C GLU A 49 8.64 1.58 -4.72
N GLU A 50 7.56 0.82 -4.77
CA GLU A 50 6.76 0.73 -6.00
C GLU A 50 5.98 2.04 -6.23
N PRO A 51 6.03 2.58 -7.46
CA PRO A 51 5.35 3.84 -7.78
C PRO A 51 3.85 3.81 -7.47
N ASP A 52 3.19 2.69 -7.78
CA ASP A 52 1.76 2.56 -7.56
C ASP A 52 1.41 2.58 -6.08
N VAL A 53 2.24 1.96 -5.25
CA VAL A 53 2.06 1.93 -3.80
C VAL A 53 2.30 3.33 -3.23
N ILE A 54 3.34 4.00 -3.68
CA ILE A 54 3.65 5.37 -3.27
C ILE A 54 2.49 6.30 -3.61
N ALA A 55 1.96 6.18 -4.81
CA ALA A 55 0.83 7.00 -5.24
C ALA A 55 -0.41 6.75 -4.38
N ALA A 56 -0.67 5.49 -4.05
CA ALA A 56 -1.81 5.13 -3.22
C ALA A 56 -1.66 5.66 -1.79
N SER A 57 -0.44 5.61 -1.23
CA SER A 57 -0.20 6.15 0.11
C SER A 57 -0.24 7.67 0.10
N GLY A 58 0.10 8.29 -1.02
CA GLY A 58 -0.09 9.74 -1.19
C GLY A 58 -1.54 10.15 -1.09
N ALA A 59 -2.44 9.33 -1.60
CA ALA A 59 -3.87 9.56 -1.47
C ALA A 59 -4.31 9.53 0.00
N GLU A 60 -3.73 8.64 0.80
CA GLU A 60 -4.00 8.59 2.24
C GLU A 60 -3.59 9.89 2.92
N LEU A 61 -2.40 10.41 2.58
CA LEU A 61 -1.93 11.67 3.13
C LEU A 61 -2.82 12.83 2.71
N ALA A 62 -3.27 12.84 1.46
CA ALA A 62 -4.18 13.86 0.99
C ALA A 62 -5.51 13.84 1.73
N HIS A 63 -6.00 12.64 2.02
CA HIS A 63 -7.24 12.47 2.78
C HIS A 63 -7.10 13.00 4.21
N LEU A 64 -5.99 12.67 4.88
CA LEU A 64 -5.71 13.14 6.23
C LEU A 64 -5.59 14.66 6.25
N ARG A 65 -4.94 15.22 5.25
CA ARG A 65 -4.79 16.66 5.14
C ARG A 65 -6.15 17.35 5.00
N ALA A 66 -7.01 16.79 4.16
CA ALA A 66 -8.35 17.32 3.97
C ALA A 66 -9.17 17.29 5.26
N GLN A 67 -9.04 16.21 6.04
CA GLN A 67 -9.71 16.10 7.34
C GLN A 67 -9.22 17.16 8.32
N LEU A 68 -7.92 17.39 8.37
CA LEU A 68 -7.34 18.42 9.24
C LEU A 68 -7.80 19.81 8.82
N GLU A 69 -7.85 20.10 7.55
CA GLU A 69 -8.32 21.38 7.05
C GLU A 69 -9.79 21.61 7.41
N ALA A 70 -10.59 20.56 7.32
CA ALA A 70 -12.01 20.65 7.69
C ALA A 70 -12.19 20.98 9.17
N LEU A 71 -11.32 20.43 10.02
CA LEU A 71 -11.38 20.68 11.47
C LEU A 71 -10.91 22.09 11.83
N ILE A 72 -9.91 22.59 11.11
CA ILE A 72 -9.30 23.89 11.39
C ILE A 72 -10.01 25.00 10.67
N GLY A 73 -10.32 24.76 9.41
CA GLY A 73 -10.87 25.79 8.53
C GLY A 73 -12.35 26.02 8.67
N GLY A 74 -12.99 25.22 9.52
CA GLY A 74 -14.43 25.24 9.75
C GLY A 74 -15.00 26.59 9.93
#